data_f3bfbf47125b410910d590ab43acf399
#
_entry.id   f3bfbf47125b410910d590ab43acf399
#
_cell.length_a   1.000
_cell.length_b   1.000
_cell.length_c   1.000
_cell.angle_alpha   90.00
_cell.angle_beta   90.00
_cell.angle_gamma   90.00
#
_symmetry.space_group_name_H-M   'P 1'
#
loop_
_entity.id
_entity.type
_entity.pdbx_description
1 polymer ?
#
loop_
_entity_poly.entity_id
_entity_poly.type
_entity_poly.pdbx_seq_one_letter_code
_entity_poly.pdbx_strand_id
1 'polypeptide(L)'
;MAQTKDFSSILKTDPLPILIEKAPVPTRFRVLKYFYPEDKKTLGELQKQRKNNKRRTQLFKSQRNDGSWELDDDYTIDKKRIAMSFLKQLQNLTELLYLGETAKPETIKQALIRLIKYQKEDGKFPLNHHHQGYALWLLAQYGLAGNPIVEKGYRWLIKRQKKDGGWISPVMKMSEDMSDGLTSCLWTTIIITQAFSAHSRLKNSENTRKAAQFISDRYLYKNHTSLFPEPDAWDYLYTDHTVNGMFRGGTLRFCEALAPLNYMHENKNFKKAIDWLKEQQLDNGLFPAKAGSDSKGDYQVTFRVLKLLDQIQ
;
A
#
# COMPACT_ATOMS: atom_id res chain seq x y z
N MET A 1 -27.50 -5.73 -18.69
CA MET A 1 -26.42 -6.72 -18.50
C MET A 1 -25.22 -5.95 -17.97
N ALA A 2 -24.67 -6.30 -16.81
CA ALA A 2 -23.44 -5.70 -16.34
C ALA A 2 -22.36 -6.02 -17.39
N GLN A 3 -21.66 -4.99 -17.87
CA GLN A 3 -20.58 -5.15 -18.82
C GLN A 3 -19.51 -6.03 -18.19
N THR A 4 -19.27 -7.20 -18.75
CA THR A 4 -18.22 -8.13 -18.27
C THR A 4 -16.89 -7.43 -18.48
N LYS A 5 -16.18 -7.15 -17.39
CA LYS A 5 -14.84 -6.57 -17.48
C LYS A 5 -13.92 -7.60 -18.13
N ASP A 6 -13.15 -7.17 -19.13
CA ASP A 6 -12.22 -8.00 -19.89
C ASP A 6 -10.91 -7.24 -20.12
N PHE A 7 -9.79 -7.86 -19.82
CA PHE A 7 -8.45 -7.30 -19.96
C PHE A 7 -7.68 -7.87 -21.16
N SER A 8 -8.29 -8.74 -22.00
CA SER A 8 -7.62 -9.36 -23.15
C SER A 8 -7.14 -8.36 -24.21
N SER A 9 -7.76 -7.17 -24.26
CA SER A 9 -7.33 -6.10 -25.18
C SER A 9 -6.02 -5.40 -24.77
N ILE A 10 -5.58 -5.54 -23.52
CA ILE A 10 -4.41 -4.84 -22.98
C ILE A 10 -3.37 -5.76 -22.31
N LEU A 11 -3.70 -7.03 -22.11
CA LEU A 11 -2.84 -8.08 -21.55
C LEU A 11 -2.77 -9.28 -22.49
N LYS A 12 -1.74 -10.13 -22.34
CA LYS A 12 -1.60 -11.37 -23.12
C LYS A 12 -2.79 -12.32 -22.93
N THR A 13 -3.33 -12.36 -21.71
CA THR A 13 -4.47 -13.20 -21.33
C THR A 13 -5.28 -12.46 -20.25
N ASP A 14 -6.63 -12.55 -20.29
CA ASP A 14 -7.44 -12.01 -19.20
C ASP A 14 -7.26 -12.84 -17.92
N PRO A 15 -6.75 -12.26 -16.81
CA PRO A 15 -6.54 -13.00 -15.57
C PRO A 15 -7.81 -13.12 -14.70
N LEU A 16 -8.91 -12.45 -15.02
CA LEU A 16 -10.12 -12.47 -14.18
C LEU A 16 -10.68 -13.87 -13.97
N PRO A 17 -10.82 -14.73 -15.02
CA PRO A 17 -11.33 -16.09 -14.84
C PRO A 17 -10.51 -16.90 -13.83
N ILE A 18 -9.18 -16.90 -13.96
CA ILE A 18 -8.32 -17.66 -13.04
C ILE A 18 -8.35 -17.08 -11.61
N LEU A 19 -8.47 -15.76 -11.45
CA LEU A 19 -8.62 -15.13 -10.14
C LEU A 19 -9.94 -15.51 -9.47
N ILE A 20 -11.02 -15.56 -10.21
CA ILE A 20 -12.36 -15.91 -9.69
C ILE A 20 -12.43 -17.40 -9.34
N GLU A 21 -11.81 -18.27 -10.13
CA GLU A 21 -11.87 -19.71 -9.96
C GLU A 21 -10.85 -20.22 -8.92
N LYS A 22 -9.58 -19.82 -9.03
CA LYS A 22 -8.44 -20.48 -8.35
C LYS A 22 -7.80 -19.69 -7.22
N ALA A 23 -8.04 -18.35 -7.13
CA ALA A 23 -7.43 -17.59 -6.06
C ALA A 23 -7.96 -17.98 -4.67
N PRO A 24 -7.20 -17.78 -3.60
CA PRO A 24 -7.68 -17.94 -2.23
C PRO A 24 -8.95 -17.12 -1.95
N VAL A 25 -9.83 -17.63 -1.10
CA VAL A 25 -11.13 -17.01 -0.79
C VAL A 25 -11.06 -15.50 -0.49
N PRO A 26 -10.10 -14.98 0.30
CA PRO A 26 -10.00 -13.55 0.53
C PRO A 26 -9.73 -12.75 -0.76
N THR A 27 -8.89 -13.25 -1.64
CA THR A 27 -8.58 -12.61 -2.92
C THR A 27 -9.78 -12.67 -3.86
N ARG A 28 -10.42 -13.82 -4.00
CA ARG A 28 -11.66 -14.00 -4.77
C ARG A 28 -12.74 -13.01 -4.33
N PHE A 29 -12.95 -12.89 -3.02
CA PHE A 29 -13.90 -11.94 -2.46
C PHE A 29 -13.57 -10.50 -2.85
N ARG A 30 -12.31 -10.10 -2.80
CA ARG A 30 -11.86 -8.74 -3.17
C ARG A 30 -12.00 -8.48 -4.68
N VAL A 31 -11.66 -9.47 -5.51
CA VAL A 31 -11.84 -9.41 -6.97
C VAL A 31 -13.30 -9.21 -7.32
N LEU A 32 -14.20 -10.07 -6.82
CA LEU A 32 -15.63 -9.96 -7.10
C LEU A 32 -16.23 -8.68 -6.54
N LYS A 33 -15.84 -8.28 -5.33
CA LYS A 33 -16.32 -7.03 -4.74
C LYS A 33 -15.93 -5.79 -5.56
N TYR A 34 -14.78 -5.84 -6.23
CA TYR A 34 -14.29 -4.70 -7.02
C TYR A 34 -14.86 -4.71 -8.44
N PHE A 35 -14.77 -5.82 -9.15
CA PHE A 35 -15.15 -5.92 -10.57
C PHE A 35 -16.62 -6.31 -10.81
N TYR A 36 -17.22 -7.05 -9.87
CA TYR A 36 -18.58 -7.60 -10.00
C TYR A 36 -19.41 -7.34 -8.72
N PRO A 37 -19.56 -6.08 -8.28
CA PRO A 37 -20.25 -5.76 -7.01
C PRO A 37 -21.74 -6.15 -7.01
N GLU A 38 -22.32 -6.38 -8.20
CA GLU A 38 -23.72 -6.78 -8.38
C GLU A 38 -23.98 -8.27 -8.09
N ASP A 39 -22.95 -9.13 -8.14
CA ASP A 39 -23.08 -10.55 -7.81
C ASP A 39 -23.19 -10.76 -6.30
N LYS A 40 -24.32 -10.35 -5.74
CA LYS A 40 -24.61 -10.41 -4.31
C LYS A 40 -24.63 -11.86 -3.79
N LYS A 41 -25.04 -12.84 -4.63
CA LYS A 41 -25.11 -14.26 -4.26
C LYS A 41 -23.70 -14.79 -3.98
N THR A 42 -22.82 -14.75 -4.97
CA THR A 42 -21.45 -15.25 -4.83
C THR A 42 -20.65 -14.46 -3.79
N LEU A 43 -20.83 -13.13 -3.72
CA LEU A 43 -20.23 -12.30 -2.66
C LEU A 43 -20.69 -12.74 -1.26
N GLY A 44 -21.97 -13.08 -1.09
CA GLY A 44 -22.51 -13.59 0.17
C GLY A 44 -21.90 -14.92 0.60
N GLU A 45 -21.74 -15.85 -0.35
CA GLU A 45 -21.09 -17.16 -0.14
C GLU A 45 -19.61 -16.99 0.24
N LEU A 46 -18.86 -16.21 -0.52
CA LEU A 46 -17.45 -15.92 -0.22
C LEU A 46 -17.28 -15.19 1.10
N GLN A 47 -18.21 -14.30 1.47
CA GLN A 47 -18.21 -13.63 2.78
C GLN A 47 -18.34 -14.62 3.93
N LYS A 48 -19.21 -15.66 3.80
CA LYS A 48 -19.34 -16.73 4.79
C LYS A 48 -18.05 -17.55 4.88
N GLN A 49 -17.50 -17.98 3.73
CA GLN A 49 -16.24 -18.74 3.67
C GLN A 49 -15.08 -17.95 4.26
N ARG A 50 -14.97 -16.65 3.96
CA ARG A 50 -13.93 -15.76 4.46
C ARG A 50 -13.97 -15.61 5.98
N LYS A 51 -15.17 -15.58 6.59
CA LYS A 51 -15.31 -15.55 8.06
C LYS A 51 -14.66 -16.76 8.74
N ASN A 52 -14.60 -17.89 8.07
CA ASN A 52 -13.98 -19.13 8.56
C ASN A 52 -12.49 -19.23 8.24
N ASN A 53 -11.88 -18.19 7.64
CA ASN A 53 -10.45 -18.19 7.36
C ASN A 53 -9.65 -18.29 8.68
N LYS A 54 -8.79 -19.33 8.78
CA LYS A 54 -8.02 -19.65 10.00
C LYS A 54 -7.18 -18.45 10.49
N ARG A 55 -6.48 -17.80 9.58
CA ARG A 55 -5.61 -16.66 9.93
C ARG A 55 -6.41 -15.46 10.42
N ARG A 56 -7.52 -15.15 9.75
CA ARG A 56 -8.46 -14.10 10.20
C ARG A 56 -8.96 -14.37 11.63
N THR A 57 -9.38 -15.61 11.88
CA THR A 57 -9.86 -16.03 13.21
C THR A 57 -8.78 -15.89 14.27
N GLN A 58 -7.53 -16.26 13.96
CA GLN A 58 -6.39 -16.09 14.88
C GLN A 58 -6.16 -14.61 15.21
N LEU A 59 -6.16 -13.72 14.22
CA LEU A 59 -5.97 -12.29 14.41
C LEU A 59 -7.04 -11.71 15.34
N PHE A 60 -8.31 -12.06 15.15
CA PHE A 60 -9.38 -11.57 16.02
C PHE A 60 -9.34 -12.18 17.43
N LYS A 61 -8.96 -13.46 17.56
CA LYS A 61 -8.83 -14.10 18.90
C LYS A 61 -7.68 -13.53 19.72
N SER A 62 -6.59 -13.11 19.07
CA SER A 62 -5.42 -12.53 19.74
C SER A 62 -5.54 -11.01 19.95
N GLN A 63 -6.62 -10.38 19.47
CA GLN A 63 -6.86 -8.97 19.70
C GLN A 63 -7.34 -8.72 21.13
N ARG A 64 -6.77 -7.72 21.78
CA ARG A 64 -7.18 -7.26 23.10
C ARG A 64 -8.41 -6.36 23.04
N ASN A 65 -9.08 -6.18 24.17
CA ASN A 65 -10.29 -5.35 24.27
C ASN A 65 -10.06 -3.88 23.89
N ASP A 66 -8.84 -3.36 24.05
CA ASP A 66 -8.47 -2.01 23.63
C ASP A 66 -8.16 -1.86 22.13
N GLY A 67 -8.34 -2.94 21.35
CA GLY A 67 -8.08 -3.00 19.92
C GLY A 67 -6.62 -3.25 19.54
N SER A 68 -5.72 -3.44 20.50
CA SER A 68 -4.31 -3.75 20.27
C SER A 68 -4.05 -5.24 20.12
N TRP A 69 -2.82 -5.57 19.73
CA TRP A 69 -2.26 -6.93 19.76
C TRP A 69 -1.04 -6.97 20.66
N GLU A 70 -0.83 -8.11 21.31
CA GLU A 70 0.35 -8.36 22.13
C GLU A 70 1.62 -8.39 21.29
N LEU A 71 2.71 -7.94 21.87
CA LEU A 71 4.03 -8.09 21.27
C LEU A 71 4.53 -9.51 21.53
N ASP A 72 5.27 -10.05 20.57
CA ASP A 72 5.85 -11.39 20.67
C ASP A 72 7.09 -11.37 21.62
N ASP A 73 7.73 -10.21 21.77
CA ASP A 73 8.91 -9.99 22.61
C ASP A 73 8.62 -9.04 23.79
N ASP A 74 9.31 -9.23 24.90
CA ASP A 74 9.26 -8.33 26.06
C ASP A 74 10.24 -7.16 25.88
N TYR A 75 9.70 -6.01 25.46
CA TYR A 75 10.47 -4.77 25.31
C TYR A 75 10.47 -3.98 26.61
N THR A 76 11.63 -3.89 27.27
CA THR A 76 11.81 -3.18 28.55
C THR A 76 11.87 -1.66 28.41
N ILE A 77 12.21 -1.14 27.21
CA ILE A 77 12.32 0.30 26.94
C ILE A 77 11.00 0.82 26.39
N ASP A 78 10.31 1.72 27.11
CA ASP A 78 9.00 2.26 26.73
C ASP A 78 8.92 2.79 25.29
N LYS A 79 9.91 3.56 24.85
CA LYS A 79 9.92 4.10 23.47
C LYS A 79 10.01 3.00 22.43
N LYS A 80 10.79 1.94 22.67
CA LYS A 80 10.91 0.79 21.79
C LYS A 80 9.60 0.00 21.79
N ARG A 81 9.00 -0.21 22.94
CA ARG A 81 7.70 -0.88 23.09
C ARG A 81 6.60 -0.15 22.32
N ILE A 82 6.49 1.18 22.43
CA ILE A 82 5.53 1.99 21.67
C ILE A 82 5.75 1.83 20.16
N ALA A 83 7.00 1.90 19.70
CA ALA A 83 7.34 1.74 18.29
C ALA A 83 6.96 0.35 17.77
N MET A 84 7.26 -0.71 18.50
CA MET A 84 6.96 -2.09 18.12
C MET A 84 5.45 -2.38 18.19
N SER A 85 4.74 -1.86 19.19
CA SER A 85 3.27 -1.96 19.28
C SER A 85 2.59 -1.26 18.10
N PHE A 86 3.09 -0.10 17.70
CA PHE A 86 2.62 0.61 16.52
C PHE A 86 2.86 -0.20 15.23
N LEU A 87 4.04 -0.79 15.06
CA LEU A 87 4.35 -1.65 13.91
C LEU A 87 3.45 -2.89 13.88
N LYS A 88 3.26 -3.56 15.01
CA LYS A 88 2.35 -4.72 15.13
C LYS A 88 0.91 -4.33 14.75
N GLN A 89 0.47 -3.14 15.15
CA GLN A 89 -0.85 -2.61 14.78
C GLN A 89 -0.97 -2.41 13.27
N LEU A 90 0.05 -1.82 12.63
CA LEU A 90 0.09 -1.65 11.17
C LEU A 90 0.08 -3.00 10.45
N GLN A 91 0.91 -3.96 10.88
CA GLN A 91 1.01 -5.29 10.29
C GLN A 91 -0.34 -6.01 10.31
N ASN A 92 -0.97 -6.11 11.48
CA ASN A 92 -2.21 -6.85 11.63
C ASN A 92 -3.39 -6.20 10.88
N LEU A 93 -3.49 -4.88 10.90
CA LEU A 93 -4.50 -4.16 10.11
C LEU A 93 -4.26 -4.31 8.61
N THR A 94 -3.00 -4.31 8.15
CA THR A 94 -2.66 -4.56 6.74
C THR A 94 -3.04 -5.98 6.32
N GLU A 95 -2.74 -6.97 7.14
CA GLU A 95 -3.12 -8.36 6.88
C GLU A 95 -4.65 -8.51 6.83
N LEU A 96 -5.37 -7.90 7.76
CA LEU A 96 -6.84 -7.90 7.78
C LEU A 96 -7.42 -7.22 6.54
N LEU A 97 -6.82 -6.12 6.06
CA LEU A 97 -7.19 -5.47 4.80
C LEU A 97 -7.02 -6.45 3.61
N TYR A 98 -5.91 -7.19 3.56
CA TYR A 98 -5.66 -8.19 2.51
C TYR A 98 -6.59 -9.40 2.62
N LEU A 99 -7.03 -9.74 3.82
CA LEU A 99 -8.07 -10.73 4.06
C LEU A 99 -9.48 -10.21 3.71
N GLY A 100 -9.61 -8.97 3.23
CA GLY A 100 -10.85 -8.36 2.74
C GLY A 100 -11.69 -7.70 3.84
N GLU A 101 -11.13 -7.43 5.03
CA GLU A 101 -11.85 -6.72 6.08
C GLU A 101 -12.06 -5.24 5.73
N THR A 102 -13.11 -4.67 6.30
CA THR A 102 -13.49 -3.25 6.17
C THR A 102 -13.59 -2.63 7.56
N ALA A 103 -13.80 -1.32 7.65
CA ALA A 103 -14.01 -0.65 8.93
C ALA A 103 -15.36 -0.95 9.62
N LYS A 104 -16.23 -1.80 9.03
CA LYS A 104 -17.57 -2.08 9.58
C LYS A 104 -17.58 -2.91 10.88
N PRO A 105 -16.81 -4.03 11.00
CA PRO A 105 -16.78 -4.82 12.23
C PRO A 105 -16.25 -4.01 13.42
N GLU A 106 -16.87 -4.18 14.59
CA GLU A 106 -16.48 -3.44 15.79
C GLU A 106 -15.02 -3.71 16.19
N THR A 107 -14.55 -4.95 16.06
CA THR A 107 -13.15 -5.33 16.27
C THR A 107 -12.17 -4.52 15.41
N ILE A 108 -12.52 -4.28 14.13
CA ILE A 108 -11.70 -3.44 13.24
C ILE A 108 -11.78 -1.96 13.65
N LYS A 109 -12.95 -1.46 14.04
CA LYS A 109 -13.09 -0.07 14.53
C LYS A 109 -12.20 0.16 15.75
N GLN A 110 -12.20 -0.76 16.72
CA GLN A 110 -11.34 -0.65 17.92
C GLN A 110 -9.85 -0.66 17.53
N ALA A 111 -9.44 -1.52 16.57
CA ALA A 111 -8.08 -1.53 16.09
C ALA A 111 -7.68 -0.22 15.38
N LEU A 112 -8.58 0.37 14.59
CA LEU A 112 -8.34 1.66 13.93
C LEU A 112 -8.28 2.81 14.94
N ILE A 113 -9.16 2.83 15.94
CA ILE A 113 -9.09 3.79 17.05
C ILE A 113 -7.75 3.66 17.79
N ARG A 114 -7.30 2.40 18.06
CA ARG A 114 -6.01 2.15 18.68
C ARG A 114 -4.84 2.67 17.82
N LEU A 115 -4.88 2.44 16.51
CA LEU A 115 -3.89 2.99 15.58
C LEU A 115 -3.83 4.52 15.64
N ILE A 116 -4.99 5.19 15.62
CA ILE A 116 -5.07 6.65 15.70
C ILE A 116 -4.53 7.18 17.04
N LYS A 117 -4.73 6.47 18.14
CA LYS A 117 -4.19 6.86 19.47
C LYS A 117 -2.66 6.88 19.56
N TYR A 118 -1.93 6.27 18.62
CA TYR A 118 -0.48 6.45 18.53
C TYR A 118 -0.07 7.82 17.97
N GLN A 119 -1.00 8.55 17.36
CA GLN A 119 -0.73 9.87 16.81
C GLN A 119 -0.57 10.92 17.93
N LYS A 120 0.50 11.69 17.86
CA LYS A 120 0.74 12.83 18.76
C LYS A 120 -0.16 14.01 18.40
N GLU A 121 -0.22 15.02 19.26
CA GLU A 121 -1.04 16.24 19.06
C GLU A 121 -0.66 16.99 17.78
N ASP A 122 0.63 17.01 17.42
CA ASP A 122 1.14 17.62 16.19
C ASP A 122 0.82 16.82 14.91
N GLY A 123 0.26 15.63 15.05
CA GLY A 123 -0.08 14.73 13.95
C GLY A 123 0.96 13.66 13.65
N LYS A 124 2.10 13.62 14.36
CA LYS A 124 3.15 12.64 14.14
C LYS A 124 2.76 11.27 14.70
N PHE A 125 2.87 10.21 13.88
CA PHE A 125 2.91 8.83 14.34
C PHE A 125 4.32 8.44 14.83
N PRO A 126 4.47 7.35 15.61
CA PRO A 126 5.78 6.82 15.95
C PRO A 126 6.65 6.56 14.72
N LEU A 127 7.98 6.55 14.95
CA LEU A 127 8.99 6.25 13.93
C LEU A 127 9.15 7.36 12.86
N ASN A 128 9.29 6.98 11.59
CA ASN A 128 9.85 7.79 10.51
C ASN A 128 8.79 8.22 9.48
N HIS A 129 9.17 9.04 8.50
CA HIS A 129 8.26 9.54 7.47
C HIS A 129 7.57 8.45 6.65
N HIS A 130 8.28 7.36 6.30
CA HIS A 130 7.65 6.26 5.57
C HIS A 130 6.62 5.49 6.41
N HIS A 131 6.84 5.34 7.72
CA HIS A 131 5.84 4.77 8.63
C HIS A 131 4.62 5.68 8.75
N GLN A 132 4.85 7.00 8.83
CA GLN A 132 3.80 8.01 8.79
C GLN A 132 2.96 7.90 7.52
N GLY A 133 3.62 7.88 6.37
CA GLY A 133 2.96 7.72 5.05
C GLY A 133 2.16 6.43 4.97
N TYR A 134 2.74 5.31 5.42
CA TYR A 134 2.07 4.02 5.40
C TYR A 134 0.85 3.97 6.31
N ALA A 135 0.94 4.51 7.53
CA ALA A 135 -0.20 4.57 8.46
C ALA A 135 -1.36 5.38 7.86
N LEU A 136 -1.06 6.53 7.24
CA LEU A 136 -2.06 7.36 6.58
C LEU A 136 -2.69 6.67 5.36
N TRP A 137 -1.88 5.99 4.55
CA TRP A 137 -2.38 5.17 3.45
C TRP A 137 -3.32 4.07 3.95
N LEU A 138 -2.92 3.34 4.99
CA LEU A 138 -3.73 2.27 5.57
C LEU A 138 -5.06 2.80 6.12
N LEU A 139 -5.03 3.92 6.85
CA LEU A 139 -6.24 4.60 7.34
C LEU A 139 -7.14 5.05 6.18
N ALA A 140 -6.57 5.53 5.08
CA ALA A 140 -7.32 5.86 3.86
C ALA A 140 -7.98 4.63 3.23
N GLN A 141 -7.31 3.47 3.19
CA GLN A 141 -7.92 2.21 2.70
C GLN A 141 -9.13 1.78 3.55
N TYR A 142 -9.16 2.14 4.82
CA TYR A 142 -10.31 1.94 5.71
C TYR A 142 -11.34 3.08 5.67
N GLY A 143 -11.17 4.07 4.77
CA GLY A 143 -12.11 5.19 4.59
C GLY A 143 -11.95 6.32 5.60
N LEU A 144 -10.82 6.42 6.30
CA LEU A 144 -10.59 7.40 7.36
C LEU A 144 -9.69 8.58 6.96
N ALA A 145 -9.36 8.75 5.67
CA ALA A 145 -8.51 9.85 5.21
C ALA A 145 -9.02 11.23 5.66
N GLY A 146 -10.34 11.48 5.58
CA GLY A 146 -10.98 12.74 5.97
C GLY A 146 -11.27 12.88 7.47
N ASN A 147 -10.86 11.94 8.33
CA ASN A 147 -11.06 12.07 9.77
C ASN A 147 -10.20 13.23 10.32
N PRO A 148 -10.76 14.16 11.13
CA PRO A 148 -10.04 15.36 11.60
C PRO A 148 -8.73 15.08 12.34
N ILE A 149 -8.63 13.95 13.06
CA ILE A 149 -7.41 13.54 13.75
C ILE A 149 -6.39 13.05 12.72
N VAL A 150 -6.80 12.19 11.78
CA VAL A 150 -5.95 11.65 10.72
C VAL A 150 -5.41 12.76 9.81
N GLU A 151 -6.22 13.79 9.54
CA GLU A 151 -5.82 15.00 8.79
C GLU A 151 -4.62 15.73 9.40
N LYS A 152 -4.45 15.68 10.73
CA LYS A 152 -3.24 16.23 11.36
C LYS A 152 -1.97 15.54 10.87
N GLY A 153 -2.03 14.24 10.60
CA GLY A 153 -0.91 13.47 10.07
C GLY A 153 -0.52 13.87 8.65
N TYR A 154 -1.49 14.14 7.80
CA TYR A 154 -1.23 14.68 6.46
C TYR A 154 -0.59 16.08 6.54
N ARG A 155 -1.13 16.98 7.38
CA ARG A 155 -0.53 18.31 7.61
C ARG A 155 0.91 18.23 8.15
N TRP A 156 1.17 17.23 9.01
CA TRP A 156 2.52 16.99 9.53
C TRP A 156 3.51 16.66 8.42
N LEU A 157 3.13 15.81 7.44
CA LEU A 157 3.94 15.50 6.26
C LEU A 157 4.09 16.71 5.33
N ILE A 158 3.02 17.45 5.04
CA ILE A 158 3.05 18.64 4.19
C ILE A 158 4.10 19.64 4.69
N LYS A 159 4.13 19.93 6.00
CA LYS A 159 5.10 20.84 6.62
C LYS A 159 6.55 20.36 6.50
N ARG A 160 6.79 19.09 6.15
CA ARG A 160 8.13 18.47 6.08
C ARG A 160 8.53 18.05 4.68
N GLN A 161 7.70 18.36 3.70
CA GLN A 161 8.07 18.17 2.30
C GLN A 161 9.22 19.10 1.94
N LYS A 162 10.24 18.53 1.32
CA LYS A 162 11.40 19.29 0.86
C LYS A 162 11.09 20.06 -0.43
N LYS A 163 11.97 21.00 -0.77
CA LYS A 163 11.85 21.82 -1.99
C LYS A 163 11.84 20.97 -3.26
N ASP A 164 12.56 19.84 -3.26
CA ASP A 164 12.59 18.87 -4.37
C ASP A 164 11.29 18.04 -4.52
N GLY A 165 10.33 18.20 -3.63
CA GLY A 165 9.03 17.51 -3.66
C GLY A 165 8.96 16.24 -2.85
N GLY A 166 10.06 15.74 -2.29
CA GLY A 166 10.10 14.50 -1.55
C GLY A 166 10.25 14.65 -0.03
N TRP A 167 10.57 13.51 0.63
CA TRP A 167 10.82 13.42 2.08
C TRP A 167 12.07 12.61 2.37
N ILE A 168 12.79 13.02 3.41
CA ILE A 168 14.01 12.33 3.87
C ILE A 168 13.65 11.02 4.58
N SER A 169 14.48 9.98 4.38
CA SER A 169 14.53 8.83 5.28
C SER A 169 15.54 9.06 6.40
N PRO A 170 15.27 8.61 7.65
CA PRO A 170 16.26 8.72 8.74
C PRO A 170 17.55 7.95 8.52
N VAL A 171 17.53 6.92 7.69
CA VAL A 171 18.76 6.19 7.31
C VAL A 171 19.73 7.12 6.56
N MET A 172 19.23 8.22 5.99
CA MET A 172 20.04 9.24 5.30
C MET A 172 20.67 10.27 6.25
N LYS A 173 20.43 10.23 7.58
CA LYS A 173 21.03 11.11 8.56
C LYS A 173 22.48 10.71 8.94
N MET A 174 23.19 10.00 8.09
CA MET A 174 24.48 9.42 8.47
C MET A 174 25.66 10.39 8.49
N SER A 175 25.50 11.67 8.10
CA SER A 175 26.48 12.71 8.41
C SER A 175 25.80 14.09 8.45
N GLU A 176 26.18 14.94 9.40
CA GLU A 176 25.71 16.32 9.51
C GLU A 176 26.11 17.15 8.27
N ASP A 177 27.23 16.83 7.63
CA ASP A 177 27.72 17.46 6.41
C ASP A 177 26.89 17.17 5.15
N MET A 178 26.01 16.17 5.17
CA MET A 178 25.13 15.84 4.04
C MET A 178 23.72 16.43 4.17
N SER A 179 23.39 17.13 5.25
CA SER A 179 22.02 17.55 5.54
C SER A 179 21.46 18.56 4.55
N ASP A 180 22.27 19.44 4.00
CA ASP A 180 21.85 20.50 3.07
C ASP A 180 21.88 20.09 1.60
N GLY A 181 22.59 19.02 1.26
CA GLY A 181 22.70 18.47 -0.11
C GLY A 181 21.91 17.19 -0.36
N LEU A 182 21.27 16.59 0.67
CA LEU A 182 20.56 15.34 0.52
C LEU A 182 19.28 15.50 -0.29
N THR A 183 19.20 14.76 -1.39
CA THR A 183 17.96 14.50 -2.11
C THR A 183 17.02 13.69 -1.24
N SER A 184 15.72 13.86 -1.41
CA SER A 184 14.70 13.07 -0.71
C SER A 184 14.81 11.58 -1.03
N CYS A 185 14.41 10.72 -0.09
CA CYS A 185 14.38 9.29 -0.29
C CYS A 185 13.24 8.90 -1.24
N LEU A 186 13.58 8.21 -2.32
CA LEU A 186 12.63 7.80 -3.35
C LEU A 186 11.51 6.90 -2.78
N TRP A 187 11.86 5.84 -2.05
CA TRP A 187 10.88 4.90 -1.51
C TRP A 187 9.99 5.51 -0.43
N THR A 188 10.54 6.35 0.44
CA THR A 188 9.75 7.14 1.39
C THR A 188 8.75 8.03 0.67
N THR A 189 9.19 8.69 -0.40
CA THR A 189 8.33 9.60 -1.18
C THR A 189 7.24 8.83 -1.93
N ILE A 190 7.52 7.66 -2.50
CA ILE A 190 6.50 6.79 -3.14
C ILE A 190 5.40 6.40 -2.13
N ILE A 191 5.79 5.96 -0.92
CA ILE A 191 4.82 5.56 0.13
C ILE A 191 3.94 6.75 0.55
N ILE A 192 4.53 7.93 0.72
CA ILE A 192 3.79 9.14 1.09
C ILE A 192 2.90 9.60 -0.06
N THR A 193 3.39 9.55 -1.31
CA THR A 193 2.58 9.87 -2.50
C THR A 193 1.37 8.92 -2.59
N GLN A 194 1.54 7.63 -2.30
CA GLN A 194 0.45 6.65 -2.26
C GLN A 194 -0.62 7.03 -1.20
N ALA A 195 -0.20 7.57 -0.04
CA ALA A 195 -1.14 8.07 0.96
C ALA A 195 -1.88 9.33 0.50
N PHE A 196 -1.17 10.26 -0.15
CA PHE A 196 -1.75 11.51 -0.64
C PHE A 196 -2.70 11.27 -1.82
N SER A 197 -2.36 10.37 -2.74
CA SER A 197 -3.20 10.00 -3.88
C SER A 197 -4.50 9.28 -3.44
N ALA A 198 -4.47 8.59 -2.31
CA ALA A 198 -5.65 7.96 -1.71
C ALA A 198 -6.57 8.96 -0.98
N HIS A 199 -6.16 10.21 -0.79
CA HIS A 199 -6.94 11.24 -0.10
C HIS A 199 -7.68 12.14 -1.11
N SER A 200 -9.02 12.20 -1.05
CA SER A 200 -9.87 12.85 -2.06
C SER A 200 -9.48 14.31 -2.36
N ARG A 201 -9.12 15.10 -1.33
CA ARG A 201 -8.71 16.51 -1.50
C ARG A 201 -7.23 16.66 -1.84
N LEU A 202 -6.35 15.88 -1.22
CA LEU A 202 -4.89 16.05 -1.39
C LEU A 202 -4.38 15.53 -2.72
N LYS A 203 -5.03 14.56 -3.35
CA LYS A 203 -4.59 14.02 -4.65
C LYS A 203 -4.34 15.07 -5.72
N ASN A 204 -5.06 16.20 -5.66
CA ASN A 204 -4.91 17.31 -6.62
C ASN A 204 -4.08 18.49 -6.07
N SER A 205 -3.54 18.38 -4.85
CA SER A 205 -2.75 19.45 -4.22
C SER A 205 -1.39 19.65 -4.89
N GLU A 206 -0.82 20.84 -4.74
CA GLU A 206 0.53 21.15 -5.20
C GLU A 206 1.58 20.24 -4.57
N ASN A 207 1.42 19.89 -3.28
CA ASN A 207 2.30 18.97 -2.57
C ASN A 207 2.32 17.59 -3.25
N THR A 208 1.17 17.08 -3.64
CA THR A 208 1.08 15.79 -4.34
C THR A 208 1.67 15.88 -5.75
N ARG A 209 1.44 16.99 -6.46
CA ARG A 209 2.05 17.21 -7.79
C ARG A 209 3.58 17.22 -7.72
N LYS A 210 4.16 17.93 -6.75
CA LYS A 210 5.63 17.96 -6.53
C LYS A 210 6.15 16.56 -6.21
N ALA A 211 5.47 15.81 -5.35
CA ALA A 211 5.87 14.45 -5.00
C ALA A 211 5.76 13.48 -6.19
N ALA A 212 4.68 13.56 -6.96
CA ALA A 212 4.48 12.76 -8.16
C ALA A 212 5.56 13.04 -9.22
N GLN A 213 5.89 14.32 -9.43
CA GLN A 213 6.98 14.69 -10.34
C GLN A 213 8.32 14.15 -9.85
N PHE A 214 8.63 14.33 -8.55
CA PHE A 214 9.87 13.84 -7.95
C PHE A 214 10.07 12.33 -8.16
N ILE A 215 9.04 11.51 -7.90
CA ILE A 215 9.15 10.05 -8.08
C ILE A 215 9.16 9.64 -9.55
N SER A 216 8.43 10.35 -10.41
CA SER A 216 8.40 10.08 -11.84
C SER A 216 9.76 10.35 -12.50
N ASP A 217 10.41 11.48 -12.19
CA ASP A 217 11.72 11.82 -12.73
C ASP A 217 12.81 10.82 -12.33
N ARG A 218 12.53 10.01 -11.30
CA ARG A 218 13.47 9.02 -10.73
C ARG A 218 13.04 7.57 -10.97
N TYR A 219 12.14 7.34 -11.89
CA TYR A 219 11.78 5.96 -12.26
C TYR A 219 13.02 5.21 -12.77
N LEU A 220 13.25 4.01 -12.24
CA LEU A 220 14.45 3.17 -12.43
C LEU A 220 15.75 3.76 -11.86
N TYR A 221 15.68 4.86 -11.10
CA TYR A 221 16.88 5.41 -10.48
C TYR A 221 17.41 4.45 -9.39
N LYS A 222 18.70 4.14 -9.48
CA LYS A 222 19.42 3.31 -8.50
C LYS A 222 19.94 4.24 -7.39
N ASN A 223 19.17 4.39 -6.32
CA ASN A 223 19.56 5.26 -5.22
C ASN A 223 20.20 4.44 -4.09
N HIS A 224 21.51 4.54 -3.91
CA HIS A 224 22.27 3.88 -2.86
C HIS A 224 21.91 4.35 -1.44
N THR A 225 21.21 5.45 -1.29
CA THR A 225 20.74 6.01 -0.01
C THR A 225 19.31 5.61 0.34
N SER A 226 18.69 4.76 -0.44
CA SER A 226 17.31 4.30 -0.25
C SER A 226 17.19 3.33 0.94
N LEU A 227 15.96 3.22 1.51
CA LEU A 227 15.59 2.16 2.46
C LEU A 227 15.85 0.74 1.93
N PHE A 228 15.82 0.58 0.61
CA PHE A 228 16.10 -0.66 -0.11
C PHE A 228 17.10 -0.34 -1.23
N PRO A 229 18.40 -0.35 -0.91
CA PRO A 229 19.46 -0.01 -1.87
C PRO A 229 19.73 -1.13 -2.91
N GLU A 230 18.94 -2.21 -2.88
CA GLU A 230 19.12 -3.34 -3.77
C GLU A 230 18.99 -2.89 -5.24
N PRO A 231 19.88 -3.35 -6.13
CA PRO A 231 19.87 -3.00 -7.56
C PRO A 231 18.55 -3.35 -8.26
N ASP A 232 17.85 -4.37 -7.75
CA ASP A 232 16.62 -4.95 -8.29
C ASP A 232 15.35 -4.50 -7.53
N ALA A 233 15.44 -3.41 -6.75
CA ALA A 233 14.30 -2.92 -5.95
C ALA A 233 13.06 -2.61 -6.80
N TRP A 234 13.25 -2.22 -8.06
CA TRP A 234 12.16 -1.95 -9.00
C TRP A 234 11.44 -3.21 -9.51
N ASP A 235 12.09 -4.36 -9.48
CA ASP A 235 11.53 -5.62 -9.96
C ASP A 235 10.49 -6.24 -9.02
N TYR A 236 10.42 -5.76 -7.78
CA TYR A 236 9.44 -6.26 -6.81
C TYR A 236 8.03 -5.75 -7.13
N LEU A 237 7.09 -6.70 -7.24
CA LEU A 237 5.65 -6.44 -7.41
C LEU A 237 4.87 -6.77 -6.13
N TYR A 238 5.38 -7.72 -5.35
CA TYR A 238 4.76 -8.16 -4.11
C TYR A 238 5.06 -7.20 -2.95
N THR A 239 4.03 -6.91 -2.17
CA THR A 239 4.14 -6.29 -0.85
C THR A 239 3.27 -7.08 0.12
N ASP A 240 3.73 -7.28 1.34
CA ASP A 240 3.01 -8.03 2.35
C ASP A 240 2.82 -7.21 3.65
N HIS A 241 2.34 -7.87 4.69
CA HIS A 241 2.12 -7.27 6.01
C HIS A 241 3.35 -7.38 6.93
N THR A 242 4.46 -7.99 6.48
CA THR A 242 5.70 -8.01 7.27
C THR A 242 6.32 -6.62 7.34
N VAL A 243 7.18 -6.35 8.33
CA VAL A 243 7.81 -5.04 8.50
C VAL A 243 8.55 -4.64 7.21
N ASN A 244 9.32 -5.55 6.62
CA ASN A 244 10.06 -5.25 5.39
C ASN A 244 9.12 -5.15 4.17
N GLY A 245 8.15 -6.05 4.05
CA GLY A 245 7.21 -6.07 2.93
C GLY A 245 6.29 -4.86 2.87
N MET A 246 5.84 -4.34 4.02
CA MET A 246 5.02 -3.13 4.08
C MET A 246 5.71 -1.91 3.46
N PHE A 247 7.04 -1.81 3.58
CA PHE A 247 7.80 -0.66 3.11
C PHE A 247 8.59 -0.92 1.83
N ARG A 248 8.54 -2.14 1.29
CA ARG A 248 9.20 -2.48 0.04
C ARG A 248 8.64 -1.63 -1.10
N GLY A 249 9.56 -1.10 -1.90
CA GLY A 249 9.24 -0.36 -3.12
C GLY A 249 8.91 -1.30 -4.29
N GLY A 250 9.10 -0.81 -5.50
CA GLY A 250 8.94 -1.54 -6.75
C GLY A 250 8.03 -0.82 -7.73
N THR A 251 8.08 -1.27 -8.99
CA THR A 251 7.34 -0.65 -10.08
C THR A 251 5.83 -0.68 -9.84
N LEU A 252 5.27 -1.77 -9.31
CA LEU A 252 3.84 -1.82 -9.03
C LEU A 252 3.42 -0.76 -7.99
N ARG A 253 4.17 -0.60 -6.90
CA ARG A 253 3.87 0.44 -5.89
C ARG A 253 4.01 1.85 -6.46
N PHE A 254 5.02 2.09 -7.29
CA PHE A 254 5.18 3.34 -8.01
C PHE A 254 3.94 3.65 -8.86
N CYS A 255 3.48 2.68 -9.66
CA CYS A 255 2.28 2.82 -10.48
C CYS A 255 1.03 3.06 -9.63
N GLU A 256 0.83 2.31 -8.55
CA GLU A 256 -0.30 2.49 -7.63
C GLU A 256 -0.32 3.87 -6.95
N ALA A 257 0.85 4.46 -6.70
CA ALA A 257 0.93 5.81 -6.15
C ALA A 257 0.50 6.88 -7.16
N LEU A 258 0.74 6.67 -8.46
CA LEU A 258 0.47 7.63 -9.52
C LEU A 258 -0.89 7.42 -10.22
N ALA A 259 -1.40 6.20 -10.30
CA ALA A 259 -2.64 5.91 -11.03
C ALA A 259 -3.87 6.74 -10.61
N PRO A 260 -4.09 7.05 -9.31
CA PRO A 260 -5.21 7.91 -8.91
C PRO A 260 -5.05 9.38 -9.32
N LEU A 261 -3.90 9.74 -9.91
CA LEU A 261 -3.51 11.10 -10.30
C LEU A 261 -3.66 11.25 -11.81
N ASN A 262 -4.86 11.54 -12.29
CA ASN A 262 -5.17 11.59 -13.72
C ASN A 262 -4.16 12.42 -14.54
N TYR A 263 -3.61 13.50 -13.96
CA TYR A 263 -2.58 14.32 -14.60
C TYR A 263 -1.24 13.62 -14.82
N MET A 264 -1.05 12.43 -14.23
CA MET A 264 0.15 11.59 -14.44
C MET A 264 -0.03 10.55 -15.53
N HIS A 265 -1.24 10.33 -16.05
CA HIS A 265 -1.49 9.29 -17.08
C HIS A 265 -0.73 9.56 -18.36
N GLU A 266 -0.51 10.82 -18.72
CA GLU A 266 0.29 11.24 -19.88
C GLU A 266 1.81 11.32 -19.60
N ASN A 267 2.24 11.12 -18.36
CA ASN A 267 3.64 11.17 -18.00
C ASN A 267 4.43 10.02 -18.64
N LYS A 268 5.53 10.35 -19.34
CA LYS A 268 6.37 9.39 -20.08
C LYS A 268 6.87 8.22 -19.21
N ASN A 269 7.34 8.52 -18.00
CA ASN A 269 7.91 7.50 -17.12
C ASN A 269 6.81 6.63 -16.49
N PHE A 270 5.64 7.20 -16.23
CA PHE A 270 4.48 6.43 -15.79
C PHE A 270 4.01 5.47 -16.89
N LYS A 271 3.86 5.94 -18.14
CA LYS A 271 3.53 5.07 -19.29
C LYS A 271 4.55 3.94 -19.44
N LYS A 272 5.85 4.28 -19.41
CA LYS A 272 6.92 3.26 -19.47
C LYS A 272 6.80 2.22 -18.36
N ALA A 273 6.45 2.63 -17.13
CA ALA A 273 6.27 1.71 -16.01
C ALA A 273 5.04 0.80 -16.19
N ILE A 274 3.95 1.33 -16.73
CA ILE A 274 2.74 0.55 -17.05
C ILE A 274 3.04 -0.48 -18.16
N ASP A 275 3.74 -0.08 -19.22
CA ASP A 275 4.08 -1.00 -20.31
C ASP A 275 5.01 -2.10 -19.82
N TRP A 276 6.07 -1.74 -19.07
CA TRP A 276 6.95 -2.73 -18.43
C TRP A 276 6.16 -3.69 -17.52
N LEU A 277 5.19 -3.17 -16.75
CA LEU A 277 4.37 -4.00 -15.86
C LEU A 277 3.52 -5.00 -16.63
N LYS A 278 2.90 -4.60 -17.76
CA LYS A 278 2.14 -5.51 -18.64
C LYS A 278 2.99 -6.66 -19.17
N GLU A 279 4.25 -6.37 -19.53
CA GLU A 279 5.20 -7.35 -20.02
C GLU A 279 5.55 -8.44 -18.99
N GLN A 280 5.37 -8.16 -17.68
CA GLN A 280 5.63 -9.13 -16.62
C GLN A 280 4.54 -10.21 -16.49
N GLN A 281 3.49 -10.17 -17.29
CA GLN A 281 2.45 -11.21 -17.24
C GLN A 281 3.03 -12.55 -17.70
N LEU A 282 2.84 -13.58 -16.87
CA LEU A 282 3.22 -14.96 -17.16
C LEU A 282 2.27 -15.62 -18.16
N ASP A 283 2.68 -16.72 -18.78
CA ASP A 283 1.85 -17.45 -19.75
C ASP A 283 0.55 -18.01 -19.16
N ASN A 284 0.52 -18.26 -17.85
CA ASN A 284 -0.70 -18.65 -17.15
C ASN A 284 -1.65 -17.49 -16.81
N GLY A 285 -1.36 -16.28 -17.27
CA GLY A 285 -2.15 -15.07 -17.06
C GLY A 285 -1.89 -14.34 -15.74
N LEU A 286 -1.15 -14.93 -14.78
CA LEU A 286 -0.84 -14.29 -13.51
C LEU A 286 0.41 -13.38 -13.62
N PHE A 287 0.61 -12.55 -12.59
CA PHE A 287 1.82 -11.74 -12.44
C PHE A 287 2.71 -12.30 -11.32
N PRO A 288 4.04 -12.28 -11.48
CA PRO A 288 4.97 -12.80 -10.47
C PRO A 288 5.09 -11.87 -9.26
N ALA A 289 5.58 -12.39 -8.15
CA ALA A 289 5.93 -11.59 -6.97
C ALA A 289 7.13 -10.65 -7.22
N LYS A 290 8.05 -11.07 -8.09
CA LYS A 290 9.22 -10.33 -8.56
C LYS A 290 9.42 -10.63 -10.04
N ALA A 291 9.73 -9.61 -10.84
CA ALA A 291 10.02 -9.75 -12.26
C ALA A 291 11.22 -10.70 -12.47
N GLY A 292 11.14 -11.51 -13.53
CA GLY A 292 12.21 -12.46 -13.87
C GLY A 292 12.37 -13.65 -12.90
N SER A 293 11.45 -13.84 -11.94
CA SER A 293 11.47 -14.99 -11.05
C SER A 293 10.71 -16.18 -11.67
N ASP A 294 11.20 -17.42 -11.41
CA ASP A 294 10.53 -18.68 -11.80
C ASP A 294 9.26 -18.95 -10.95
N SER A 295 8.43 -17.94 -10.76
CA SER A 295 7.26 -18.05 -9.91
C SER A 295 6.05 -18.56 -10.71
N LYS A 296 5.16 -19.29 -10.04
CA LYS A 296 3.85 -19.71 -10.60
C LYS A 296 2.86 -18.54 -10.74
N GLY A 297 3.28 -17.34 -10.39
CA GLY A 297 2.45 -16.16 -10.28
C GLY A 297 1.82 -16.00 -8.89
N ASP A 298 1.41 -14.76 -8.59
CA ASP A 298 0.81 -14.37 -7.33
C ASP A 298 -0.58 -13.76 -7.57
N TYR A 299 -1.61 -14.32 -6.94
CA TYR A 299 -2.99 -13.88 -7.09
C TYR A 299 -3.24 -12.47 -6.53
N GLN A 300 -2.53 -12.12 -5.44
CA GLN A 300 -2.65 -10.80 -4.81
C GLN A 300 -2.02 -9.72 -5.69
N VAL A 301 -0.84 -9.98 -6.23
CA VAL A 301 -0.16 -9.10 -7.20
C VAL A 301 -1.02 -8.94 -8.44
N THR A 302 -1.52 -10.04 -9.00
CA THR A 302 -2.37 -10.04 -10.19
C THR A 302 -3.62 -9.18 -9.97
N PHE A 303 -4.31 -9.34 -8.84
CA PHE A 303 -5.47 -8.49 -8.53
C PHE A 303 -5.10 -7.00 -8.43
N ARG A 304 -3.95 -6.66 -7.82
CA ARG A 304 -3.48 -5.27 -7.71
C ARG A 304 -3.18 -4.68 -9.08
N VAL A 305 -2.53 -5.44 -9.95
CA VAL A 305 -2.26 -5.02 -11.34
C VAL A 305 -3.56 -4.77 -12.09
N LEU A 306 -4.54 -5.68 -12.03
CA LEU A 306 -5.82 -5.46 -12.69
C LEU A 306 -6.56 -4.22 -12.17
N LYS A 307 -6.56 -4.03 -10.84
CA LYS A 307 -7.16 -2.83 -10.24
C LYS A 307 -6.46 -1.55 -10.70
N LEU A 308 -5.15 -1.58 -10.82
CA LEU A 308 -4.36 -0.46 -11.36
C LEU A 308 -4.72 -0.16 -12.80
N LEU A 309 -4.73 -1.19 -13.67
CA LEU A 309 -5.06 -1.03 -15.09
C LEU A 309 -6.49 -0.52 -15.29
N ASP A 310 -7.43 -0.97 -14.46
CA ASP A 310 -8.82 -0.49 -14.49
C ASP A 310 -8.96 0.99 -14.13
N GLN A 311 -8.07 1.52 -13.28
CA GLN A 311 -8.08 2.94 -12.88
C GLN A 311 -7.53 3.90 -13.95
N ILE A 312 -6.78 3.39 -14.89
CA ILE A 312 -6.11 4.22 -15.93
C ILE A 312 -6.75 4.08 -17.32
N GLN A 313 -7.76 3.22 -17.47
CA GLN A 313 -8.63 3.13 -18.64
C GLN A 313 -9.69 4.23 -18.59
#